data_b2f6206941032663fdc22856d9161670
#
_entry.id   b2f6206941032663fdc22856d9161670
#
_cell.length_a   1.000
_cell.length_b   1.000
_cell.length_c   1.000
_cell.angle_alpha   90.00
_cell.angle_beta   90.00
_cell.angle_gamma   90.00
#
_symmetry.space_group_name_H-M   'P 1'
#
loop_
_entity.id
_entity.type
_entity.pdbx_description
1 polymer ?
#
loop_
_entity_poly.entity_id
_entity_poly.type
_entity_poly.pdbx_seq_one_letter_code
_entity_poly.pdbx_strand_id
1 'polypeptide(L)'
;MKIDKLFVKSIILTFLSMNLLFMILIMLGDLFVNLLNYLEKNISFKDILYIYYLYLPKAFSDGVALSFLFAISNLIGNLSMRNEIIGLFSCGVSLTRILRPIILISVFISVILFFFDNYLVIDTVAKRDLLIKNSVGNSGSSDKTIIIRDLAREIYNIKSYDIDENTFSNLMIIIKDSKDEFQTRYDINKAKWKDNKWKLYGVREFVKVGRKIKENAYDVLDGTGIIKLEPDYIRTVMLSSKALSFTKLVNWISFLKSERLNYSDALFDLLNRVFFSFRLMLLSFTVGFIALALKKNIFILSLLNSIAFAVVYVISIVIFSFLADLGYLNIYMASSFTTIFFLIINFFVYRIVRK
;
A
#
# COMPACT_ATOMS: atom_id res chain seq x y z
N MET A 1 -25.46 25.88 12.99
CA MET A 1 -24.20 26.62 13.13
C MET A 1 -23.47 26.40 14.49
N LYS A 2 -24.07 26.63 15.68
CA LYS A 2 -23.36 26.36 16.96
C LYS A 2 -23.12 24.87 17.19
N ILE A 3 -24.10 24.02 16.92
CA ILE A 3 -24.01 22.55 17.07
C ILE A 3 -22.95 21.97 16.13
N ASP A 4 -22.94 22.36 14.87
CA ASP A 4 -21.95 21.88 13.87
C ASP A 4 -20.52 22.20 14.33
N LYS A 5 -20.29 23.43 14.86
CA LYS A 5 -18.98 23.85 15.37
C LYS A 5 -18.54 23.05 16.56
N LEU A 6 -19.46 22.68 17.47
CA LEU A 6 -19.16 21.83 18.63
C LEU A 6 -18.79 20.40 18.18
N PHE A 7 -19.54 19.84 17.25
CA PHE A 7 -19.24 18.51 16.71
C PHE A 7 -17.88 18.46 16.01
N VAL A 8 -17.62 19.43 15.11
CA VAL A 8 -16.33 19.56 14.44
C VAL A 8 -15.18 19.67 15.43
N LYS A 9 -15.30 20.53 16.46
CA LYS A 9 -14.28 20.70 17.49
C LYS A 9 -14.05 19.41 18.26
N SER A 10 -15.10 18.71 18.67
CA SER A 10 -15.01 17.45 19.42
C SER A 10 -14.36 16.35 18.55
N ILE A 11 -14.78 16.20 17.29
CA ILE A 11 -14.17 15.21 16.36
C ILE A 11 -12.70 15.49 16.18
N ILE A 12 -12.30 16.74 15.88
CA ILE A 12 -10.90 17.07 15.62
C ILE A 12 -10.04 16.83 16.85
N LEU A 13 -10.49 17.26 18.04
CA LEU A 13 -9.72 17.07 19.26
C LEU A 13 -9.52 15.59 19.58
N THR A 14 -10.60 14.80 19.56
CA THR A 14 -10.53 13.35 19.80
C THR A 14 -9.72 12.64 18.72
N PHE A 15 -9.86 13.03 17.47
CA PHE A 15 -9.08 12.51 16.35
C PHE A 15 -7.58 12.74 16.54
N LEU A 16 -7.15 13.97 16.83
CA LEU A 16 -5.73 14.28 17.01
C LEU A 16 -5.12 13.57 18.22
N SER A 17 -5.84 13.51 19.35
CA SER A 17 -5.35 12.80 20.54
C SER A 17 -5.21 11.31 20.30
N MET A 18 -6.18 10.69 19.64
CA MET A 18 -6.13 9.26 19.32
C MET A 18 -5.14 8.94 18.20
N ASN A 19 -4.99 9.85 17.24
CA ASN A 19 -3.98 9.65 16.19
C ASN A 19 -2.56 9.66 16.76
N LEU A 20 -2.27 10.53 17.72
CA LEU A 20 -1.00 10.53 18.43
C LEU A 20 -0.77 9.21 19.19
N LEU A 21 -1.80 8.67 19.84
CA LEU A 21 -1.73 7.38 20.52
C LEU A 21 -1.47 6.23 19.52
N PHE A 22 -2.24 6.14 18.44
CA PHE A 22 -2.04 5.11 17.44
C PHE A 22 -0.70 5.24 16.72
N MET A 23 -0.24 6.46 16.44
CA MET A 23 1.10 6.70 15.87
C MET A 23 2.20 6.10 16.76
N ILE A 24 2.14 6.34 18.07
CA ILE A 24 3.10 5.76 19.03
C ILE A 24 3.01 4.22 19.03
N LEU A 25 1.81 3.66 19.03
CA LEU A 25 1.62 2.20 19.01
C LEU A 25 2.17 1.57 17.72
N ILE A 26 1.95 2.20 16.56
CA ILE A 26 2.48 1.75 15.26
C ILE A 26 4.02 1.82 15.27
N MET A 27 4.60 2.90 15.78
CA MET A 27 6.04 3.05 15.88
C MET A 27 6.67 2.01 16.82
N LEU A 28 6.04 1.75 17.96
CA LEU A 28 6.48 0.71 18.89
C LEU A 28 6.39 -0.68 18.25
N GLY A 29 5.29 -0.97 17.55
CA GLY A 29 5.13 -2.23 16.82
C GLY A 29 6.24 -2.45 15.79
N ASP A 30 6.55 -1.44 14.97
CA ASP A 30 7.65 -1.49 14.01
C ASP A 30 9.01 -1.66 14.70
N LEU A 31 9.22 -0.98 15.84
CA LEU A 31 10.44 -1.12 16.64
C LEU A 31 10.66 -2.56 17.11
N PHE A 32 9.61 -3.19 17.68
CA PHE A 32 9.71 -4.57 18.16
C PHE A 32 9.99 -5.56 17.03
N VAL A 33 9.40 -5.37 15.88
CA VAL A 33 9.66 -6.24 14.70
C VAL A 33 11.10 -6.13 14.21
N ASN A 34 11.68 -4.93 14.24
CA ASN A 34 13.02 -4.67 13.72
C ASN A 34 14.13 -4.72 14.80
N LEU A 35 13.75 -4.86 16.08
CA LEU A 35 14.68 -4.74 17.21
C LEU A 35 15.86 -5.71 17.13
N LEU A 36 15.58 -6.98 16.82
CA LEU A 36 16.63 -8.00 16.70
C LEU A 36 17.63 -7.64 15.61
N ASN A 37 17.17 -7.18 14.46
CA ASN A 37 18.02 -6.76 13.36
C ASN A 37 18.92 -5.56 13.74
N TYR A 38 18.40 -4.63 14.53
CA TYR A 38 19.18 -3.48 15.00
C TYR A 38 20.25 -3.87 16.02
N LEU A 39 19.94 -4.83 16.91
CA LEU A 39 20.87 -5.35 17.91
C LEU A 39 21.97 -6.19 17.26
N GLU A 40 21.63 -7.15 16.39
CA GLU A 40 22.59 -8.01 15.71
C GLU A 40 23.62 -7.23 14.89
N LYS A 41 23.21 -6.10 14.32
CA LYS A 41 24.07 -5.27 13.47
C LYS A 41 24.72 -4.10 14.19
N ASN A 42 24.56 -4.01 15.51
CA ASN A 42 25.15 -2.95 16.34
C ASN A 42 24.85 -1.53 15.80
N ILE A 43 23.61 -1.27 15.33
CA ILE A 43 23.24 0.04 14.80
C ILE A 43 23.25 1.07 15.92
N SER A 44 23.86 2.22 15.66
CA SER A 44 23.94 3.33 16.64
C SER A 44 22.53 3.80 17.06
N PHE A 45 22.36 4.11 18.33
CA PHE A 45 21.10 4.68 18.84
C PHE A 45 20.69 5.95 18.09
N LYS A 46 21.65 6.77 17.65
CA LYS A 46 21.38 7.97 16.84
C LYS A 46 20.76 7.62 15.49
N ASP A 47 21.24 6.57 14.84
CA ASP A 47 20.72 6.12 13.54
C ASP A 47 19.30 5.54 13.71
N ILE A 48 19.06 4.79 14.78
CA ILE A 48 17.71 4.30 15.12
C ILE A 48 16.76 5.49 15.32
N LEU A 49 17.15 6.49 16.09
CA LEU A 49 16.32 7.67 16.30
C LEU A 49 16.01 8.40 15.00
N TYR A 50 16.98 8.50 14.09
CA TYR A 50 16.79 9.14 12.79
C TYR A 50 15.92 8.30 11.85
N ILE A 51 16.03 6.99 11.88
CA ILE A 51 15.13 6.04 11.16
C ILE A 51 13.69 6.25 11.61
N TYR A 52 13.43 6.39 12.93
CA TYR A 52 12.09 6.61 13.46
C TYR A 52 11.58 8.04 13.22
N TYR A 53 12.44 9.04 13.20
CA TYR A 53 12.08 10.39 12.76
C TYR A 53 11.55 10.39 11.32
N LEU A 54 12.19 9.68 10.40
CA LEU A 54 11.72 9.51 9.02
C LEU A 54 10.44 8.67 8.92
N TYR A 55 10.17 7.81 9.89
CA TYR A 55 8.97 7.00 9.94
C TYR A 55 7.73 7.73 10.49
N LEU A 56 7.91 8.84 11.21
CA LEU A 56 6.82 9.63 11.80
C LEU A 56 5.68 9.96 10.83
N PRO A 57 5.94 10.50 9.61
CA PRO A 57 4.86 10.83 8.68
C PRO A 57 4.04 9.60 8.26
N LYS A 58 4.70 8.46 8.06
CA LYS A 58 4.03 7.20 7.70
C LYS A 58 3.17 6.69 8.85
N ALA A 59 3.71 6.64 10.06
CA ALA A 59 2.97 6.21 11.25
C ALA A 59 1.76 7.12 11.54
N PHE A 60 1.89 8.43 11.31
CA PHE A 60 0.78 9.37 11.39
C PHE A 60 -0.31 9.03 10.37
N SER A 61 0.06 8.86 9.10
CA SER A 61 -0.87 8.53 8.01
C SER A 61 -1.62 7.20 8.26
N ASP A 62 -0.90 6.16 8.69
CA ASP A 62 -1.49 4.86 8.99
C ASP A 62 -2.47 4.92 10.17
N GLY A 63 -2.23 5.80 11.14
CA GLY A 63 -3.12 6.04 12.29
C GLY A 63 -4.40 6.80 11.96
N VAL A 64 -4.44 7.58 10.86
CA VAL A 64 -5.55 8.50 10.54
C VAL A 64 -6.89 7.78 10.43
N ALA A 65 -6.95 6.67 9.70
CA ALA A 65 -8.21 5.95 9.51
C ALA A 65 -8.81 5.47 10.83
N LEU A 66 -7.99 4.79 11.65
CA LEU A 66 -8.42 4.27 12.97
C LEU A 66 -8.85 5.37 13.91
N SER A 67 -8.04 6.42 14.05
CA SER A 67 -8.32 7.54 14.96
C SER A 67 -9.55 8.34 14.54
N PHE A 68 -9.78 8.49 13.24
CA PHE A 68 -10.96 9.19 12.73
C PHE A 68 -12.25 8.39 12.98
N LEU A 69 -12.23 7.09 12.69
CA LEU A 69 -13.36 6.20 12.98
C LEU A 69 -13.67 6.16 14.49
N PHE A 70 -12.63 6.12 15.31
CA PHE A 70 -12.79 6.20 16.77
C PHE A 70 -13.43 7.52 17.18
N ALA A 71 -12.95 8.65 16.67
CA ALA A 71 -13.47 9.96 17.03
C ALA A 71 -14.97 10.10 16.74
N ILE A 72 -15.41 9.57 15.58
CA ILE A 72 -16.82 9.56 15.20
C ILE A 72 -17.63 8.63 16.12
N SER A 73 -17.15 7.40 16.33
CA SER A 73 -17.82 6.43 17.20
C SER A 73 -17.96 6.96 18.62
N ASN A 74 -16.90 7.57 19.15
CA ASN A 74 -16.89 8.14 20.51
C ASN A 74 -17.83 9.35 20.63
N LEU A 75 -17.85 10.26 19.64
CA LEU A 75 -18.77 11.39 19.65
C LEU A 75 -20.23 10.91 19.66
N ILE A 76 -20.61 10.08 18.67
CA ILE A 76 -21.98 9.62 18.51
C ILE A 76 -22.40 8.73 19.70
N GLY A 77 -21.51 7.85 20.16
CA GLY A 77 -21.76 7.02 21.32
C GLY A 77 -22.00 7.83 22.60
N ASN A 78 -21.22 8.88 22.85
CA ASN A 78 -21.43 9.77 23.99
C ASN A 78 -22.77 10.51 23.90
N LEU A 79 -23.11 11.03 22.71
CA LEU A 79 -24.41 11.69 22.50
C LEU A 79 -25.58 10.71 22.67
N SER A 80 -25.42 9.45 22.25
CA SER A 80 -26.41 8.40 22.44
C SER A 80 -26.58 8.02 23.91
N MET A 81 -25.47 7.81 24.64
CA MET A 81 -25.48 7.47 26.05
C MET A 81 -26.18 8.54 26.94
N ARG A 82 -25.97 9.81 26.59
CA ARG A 82 -26.57 10.96 27.31
C ARG A 82 -27.98 11.27 26.82
N ASN A 83 -28.57 10.48 25.94
CA ASN A 83 -29.86 10.74 25.30
C ASN A 83 -29.94 12.10 24.54
N GLU A 84 -28.79 12.75 24.27
CA GLU A 84 -28.75 14.03 23.55
C GLU A 84 -29.26 13.89 22.12
N ILE A 85 -29.04 12.73 21.49
CA ILE A 85 -29.54 12.44 20.12
C ILE A 85 -31.07 12.41 20.11
N ILE A 86 -31.72 11.82 21.13
CA ILE A 86 -33.17 11.79 21.26
C ILE A 86 -33.68 13.23 21.42
N GLY A 87 -33.03 14.03 22.30
CA GLY A 87 -33.36 15.45 22.44
C GLY A 87 -33.24 16.24 21.13
N LEU A 88 -32.19 16.00 20.32
CA LEU A 88 -32.05 16.63 19.02
C LEU A 88 -33.18 16.25 18.06
N PHE A 89 -33.57 14.98 18.03
CA PHE A 89 -34.70 14.53 17.20
C PHE A 89 -36.02 15.13 17.64
N SER A 90 -36.27 15.24 18.96
CA SER A 90 -37.45 15.91 19.52
C SER A 90 -37.51 17.39 19.19
N CYS A 91 -36.36 18.03 19.00
CA CYS A 91 -36.27 19.41 18.49
C CYS A 91 -36.37 19.52 16.96
N GLY A 92 -36.72 18.43 16.26
CA GLY A 92 -36.86 18.42 14.80
C GLY A 92 -35.56 18.41 14.00
N VAL A 93 -34.39 18.11 14.65
CA VAL A 93 -33.12 17.97 13.96
C VAL A 93 -33.08 16.63 13.24
N SER A 94 -32.95 16.66 11.91
CA SER A 94 -32.87 15.44 11.10
C SER A 94 -31.53 14.70 11.28
N LEU A 95 -31.52 13.39 11.10
CA LEU A 95 -30.30 12.57 11.11
C LEU A 95 -29.25 13.06 10.08
N THR A 96 -29.72 13.49 8.91
CA THR A 96 -28.85 14.05 7.86
C THR A 96 -28.12 15.31 8.30
N ARG A 97 -28.72 16.12 9.16
CA ARG A 97 -28.08 17.32 9.71
C ARG A 97 -26.98 16.97 10.73
N ILE A 98 -27.15 15.88 11.49
CA ILE A 98 -26.12 15.38 12.41
C ILE A 98 -24.94 14.80 11.64
N LEU A 99 -25.20 14.10 10.53
CA LEU A 99 -24.18 13.45 9.69
C LEU A 99 -23.40 14.42 8.81
N ARG A 100 -23.99 15.57 8.44
CA ARG A 100 -23.37 16.57 7.54
C ARG A 100 -21.96 17.00 7.95
N PRO A 101 -21.66 17.38 9.21
CA PRO A 101 -20.29 17.73 9.62
C PRO A 101 -19.33 16.55 9.51
N ILE A 102 -19.79 15.32 9.77
CA ILE A 102 -18.98 14.11 9.66
C ILE A 102 -18.54 13.90 8.20
N ILE A 103 -19.47 14.07 7.24
CA ILE A 103 -19.17 13.98 5.80
C ILE A 103 -18.12 14.99 5.40
N LEU A 104 -18.35 16.26 5.76
CA LEU A 104 -17.45 17.35 5.37
C LEU A 104 -16.05 17.15 5.91
N ILE A 105 -15.91 16.70 7.18
CA ILE A 105 -14.62 16.44 7.79
C ILE A 105 -13.96 15.21 7.15
N SER A 106 -14.72 14.13 6.88
CA SER A 106 -14.15 12.93 6.25
C SER A 106 -13.57 13.20 4.87
N VAL A 107 -14.29 13.98 4.04
CA VAL A 107 -13.79 14.39 2.72
C VAL A 107 -12.56 15.28 2.87
N PHE A 108 -12.60 16.25 3.78
CA PHE A 108 -11.47 17.17 4.02
C PHE A 108 -10.21 16.42 4.49
N ILE A 109 -10.34 15.53 5.47
CA ILE A 109 -9.24 14.71 5.96
C ILE A 109 -8.69 13.81 4.85
N SER A 110 -9.55 13.20 4.05
CA SER A 110 -9.12 12.33 2.94
C SER A 110 -8.33 13.07 1.87
N VAL A 111 -8.75 14.28 1.54
CA VAL A 111 -8.03 15.13 0.57
C VAL A 111 -6.67 15.54 1.13
N ILE A 112 -6.62 15.98 2.39
CA ILE A 112 -5.34 16.33 3.04
C ILE A 112 -4.42 15.11 3.08
N LEU A 113 -4.92 13.94 3.46
CA LEU A 113 -4.14 12.73 3.57
C LEU A 113 -3.58 12.28 2.22
N PHE A 114 -4.37 12.41 1.14
CA PHE A 114 -3.90 12.14 -0.22
C PHE A 114 -2.67 12.97 -0.59
N PHE A 115 -2.69 14.28 -0.32
CA PHE A 115 -1.55 15.15 -0.58
C PHE A 115 -0.38 14.87 0.39
N PHE A 116 -0.68 14.65 1.66
CA PHE A 116 0.30 14.34 2.68
C PHE A 116 1.08 13.06 2.34
N ASP A 117 0.37 12.00 1.96
CA ASP A 117 1.00 10.74 1.55
C ASP A 117 1.86 10.92 0.31
N ASN A 118 1.33 11.64 -0.68
CA ASN A 118 2.00 11.77 -1.97
C ASN A 118 3.26 12.64 -1.92
N TYR A 119 3.30 13.69 -1.10
CA TYR A 119 4.42 14.65 -1.06
C TYR A 119 5.38 14.43 0.11
N LEU A 120 4.91 13.87 1.22
CA LEU A 120 5.74 13.74 2.43
C LEU A 120 6.05 12.28 2.76
N VAL A 121 5.03 11.42 2.86
CA VAL A 121 5.22 10.05 3.33
C VAL A 121 6.12 9.25 2.39
N ILE A 122 5.89 9.32 1.08
CA ILE A 122 6.65 8.55 0.10
C ILE A 122 8.15 8.90 0.16
N ASP A 123 8.49 10.19 0.20
CA ASP A 123 9.89 10.63 0.22
C ASP A 123 10.59 10.26 1.54
N THR A 124 9.89 10.36 2.67
CA THR A 124 10.46 10.01 3.98
C THR A 124 10.65 8.51 4.14
N VAL A 125 9.70 7.69 3.66
CA VAL A 125 9.82 6.23 3.67
C VAL A 125 10.96 5.77 2.76
N ALA A 126 11.09 6.34 1.56
CA ALA A 126 12.18 6.00 0.66
C ALA A 126 13.56 6.29 1.29
N LYS A 127 13.72 7.44 1.96
CA LYS A 127 14.95 7.78 2.69
C LYS A 127 15.20 6.83 3.87
N ARG A 128 14.15 6.47 4.62
CA ARG A 128 14.22 5.48 5.71
C ARG A 128 14.73 4.13 5.20
N ASP A 129 14.15 3.63 4.11
CA ASP A 129 14.51 2.33 3.54
C ASP A 129 15.96 2.30 3.06
N LEU A 130 16.44 3.40 2.47
CA LEU A 130 17.85 3.54 2.10
C LEU A 130 18.77 3.53 3.33
N LEU A 131 18.41 4.23 4.40
CA LEU A 131 19.19 4.21 5.64
C LEU A 131 19.23 2.82 6.28
N ILE A 132 18.08 2.14 6.36
CA ILE A 132 18.03 0.76 6.87
C ILE A 132 18.92 -0.15 6.03
N LYS A 133 18.87 -0.07 4.70
CA LYS A 133 19.76 -0.84 3.82
C LYS A 133 21.23 -0.55 4.06
N ASN A 134 21.61 0.71 4.22
CA ASN A 134 23.01 1.11 4.45
C ASN A 134 23.50 0.73 5.85
N SER A 135 22.68 0.91 6.89
CA SER A 135 23.04 0.63 8.29
C SER A 135 22.97 -0.85 8.62
N VAL A 136 22.01 -1.55 8.03
CA VAL A 136 21.85 -3.01 8.19
C VAL A 136 22.94 -3.76 7.41
N GLY A 137 23.75 -3.05 6.59
CA GLY A 137 24.78 -3.64 5.73
C GLY A 137 24.17 -4.49 4.61
N ASN A 138 24.82 -4.52 3.47
CA ASN A 138 24.47 -5.35 2.32
C ASN A 138 24.60 -6.88 2.55
N SER A 139 24.32 -7.37 3.75
CA SER A 139 24.14 -8.80 4.03
C SER A 139 22.71 -9.29 3.76
N GLY A 140 21.94 -8.46 3.12
CA GLY A 140 20.73 -8.79 2.40
C GLY A 140 20.86 -8.23 1.01
N SER A 141 21.64 -8.82 0.10
CA SER A 141 21.07 -9.07 -1.20
C SER A 141 19.63 -9.44 -0.87
N SER A 142 18.68 -8.60 -1.24
CA SER A 142 17.28 -8.98 -1.04
C SER A 142 17.17 -10.36 -1.66
N ASP A 143 17.13 -11.40 -0.81
CA ASP A 143 16.82 -12.78 -1.20
C ASP A 143 15.38 -12.86 -1.75
N LYS A 144 14.74 -11.72 -1.95
CA LYS A 144 13.57 -11.58 -2.78
C LYS A 144 14.01 -11.71 -4.22
N THR A 145 14.09 -12.95 -4.64
CA THR A 145 14.13 -13.28 -6.05
C THR A 145 13.05 -12.49 -6.76
N ILE A 146 13.46 -11.49 -7.56
CA ILE A 146 12.53 -10.66 -8.30
C ILE A 146 12.21 -11.41 -9.57
N ILE A 147 10.96 -11.85 -9.71
CA ILE A 147 10.51 -12.51 -10.92
C ILE A 147 9.74 -11.46 -11.74
N ILE A 148 10.35 -11.02 -12.84
CA ILE A 148 9.68 -10.17 -13.82
C ILE A 148 9.17 -11.09 -14.92
N ARG A 149 7.84 -11.15 -15.10
CA ARG A 149 7.20 -11.85 -16.22
C ARG A 149 6.85 -10.82 -17.26
N ASP A 150 7.52 -10.88 -18.40
CA ASP A 150 7.14 -10.11 -19.57
C ASP A 150 6.00 -10.81 -20.31
N LEU A 151 4.98 -10.04 -20.72
CA LEU A 151 3.89 -10.52 -21.59
C LEU A 151 4.39 -11.04 -22.94
N ALA A 152 5.59 -10.65 -23.35
CA ALA A 152 6.27 -11.09 -24.57
C ALA A 152 7.01 -12.44 -24.44
N ARG A 153 6.71 -13.26 -23.39
CA ARG A 153 7.24 -14.63 -23.22
C ARG A 153 8.61 -14.73 -22.57
N GLU A 154 9.09 -13.69 -21.96
CA GLU A 154 10.35 -13.68 -21.23
C GLU A 154 10.10 -13.66 -19.72
N ILE A 155 10.80 -14.50 -18.98
CA ILE A 155 10.77 -14.54 -17.54
C ILE A 155 12.16 -14.23 -17.01
N TYR A 156 12.30 -13.09 -16.35
CA TYR A 156 13.54 -12.72 -15.67
C TYR A 156 13.46 -13.10 -14.21
N ASN A 157 14.39 -13.89 -13.77
CA ASN A 157 14.56 -14.25 -12.36
C ASN A 157 15.86 -13.61 -11.87
N ILE A 158 15.73 -12.53 -11.11
CA ILE A 158 16.83 -11.69 -10.66
C ILE A 158 17.09 -12.02 -9.19
N LYS A 159 18.26 -12.54 -8.86
CA LYS A 159 18.63 -12.87 -7.49
C LYS A 159 19.12 -11.64 -6.73
N SER A 160 19.93 -10.79 -7.35
CA SER A 160 20.29 -9.49 -6.79
C SER A 160 20.61 -8.47 -7.87
N TYR A 161 20.30 -7.21 -7.59
CA TYR A 161 20.60 -6.07 -8.45
C TYR A 161 21.17 -4.93 -7.61
N ASP A 162 22.31 -4.44 -8.00
CA ASP A 162 22.94 -3.26 -7.42
C ASP A 162 22.49 -2.02 -8.20
N ILE A 163 21.76 -1.13 -7.49
CA ILE A 163 21.18 0.07 -8.07
C ILE A 163 22.25 1.12 -8.40
N ASP A 164 23.31 1.19 -7.60
CA ASP A 164 24.34 2.21 -7.74
C ASP A 164 25.30 1.89 -8.88
N GLU A 165 25.67 0.62 -9.04
CA GLU A 165 26.51 0.15 -10.13
C GLU A 165 25.75 -0.28 -11.38
N ASN A 166 24.41 -0.31 -11.36
CA ASN A 166 23.56 -0.90 -12.40
C ASN A 166 24.04 -2.30 -12.83
N THR A 167 24.19 -3.19 -11.83
CA THR A 167 24.77 -4.52 -12.03
C THR A 167 23.83 -5.60 -11.51
N PHE A 168 23.52 -6.60 -12.34
CA PHE A 168 22.87 -7.83 -11.88
C PHE A 168 23.92 -8.82 -11.38
N SER A 169 23.58 -9.58 -10.35
CA SER A 169 24.28 -10.79 -9.94
C SER A 169 23.31 -11.96 -9.93
N ASN A 170 23.69 -13.07 -10.57
CA ASN A 170 22.87 -14.27 -10.72
C ASN A 170 21.49 -14.00 -11.35
N LEU A 171 21.48 -13.62 -12.61
CA LEU A 171 20.30 -13.40 -13.43
C LEU A 171 20.00 -14.65 -14.26
N MET A 172 18.76 -15.14 -14.19
CA MET A 172 18.26 -16.20 -15.06
C MET A 172 17.18 -15.63 -15.97
N ILE A 173 17.27 -15.87 -17.29
CA ILE A 173 16.28 -15.46 -18.26
C ILE A 173 15.74 -16.71 -18.94
N ILE A 174 14.42 -16.87 -18.95
CA ILE A 174 13.75 -17.96 -19.66
C ILE A 174 12.92 -17.34 -20.79
N ILE A 175 13.19 -17.76 -22.00
CA ILE A 175 12.45 -17.36 -23.19
C ILE A 175 11.56 -18.52 -23.62
N LYS A 176 10.28 -18.24 -23.83
CA LYS A 176 9.29 -19.19 -24.28
C LYS A 176 8.93 -18.94 -25.77
N ASP A 177 8.49 -19.97 -26.43
CA ASP A 177 8.07 -19.92 -27.81
C ASP A 177 6.59 -19.39 -27.92
N SER A 178 6.05 -19.34 -29.17
CA SER A 178 4.66 -18.92 -29.47
C SER A 178 3.58 -19.84 -28.86
N LYS A 179 3.95 -21.03 -28.44
CA LYS A 179 3.05 -22.01 -27.77
C LYS A 179 3.24 -22.06 -26.26
N ASP A 180 3.93 -21.06 -25.68
CA ASP A 180 4.27 -20.98 -24.25
C ASP A 180 5.19 -22.13 -23.76
N GLU A 181 5.86 -22.83 -24.70
CA GLU A 181 6.85 -23.86 -24.39
C GLU A 181 8.24 -23.26 -24.21
N PHE A 182 9.07 -23.95 -23.44
CA PHE A 182 10.46 -23.59 -23.22
C PHE A 182 11.26 -23.55 -24.56
N GLN A 183 11.91 -22.44 -24.86
CA GLN A 183 12.76 -22.27 -26.04
C GLN A 183 14.21 -22.13 -25.65
N THR A 184 14.56 -21.15 -24.83
CA THR A 184 15.95 -20.85 -24.44
C THR A 184 15.98 -20.37 -22.98
N ARG A 185 17.06 -20.73 -22.28
CA ARG A 185 17.36 -20.23 -20.93
C ARG A 185 18.79 -19.70 -20.91
N TYR A 186 18.96 -18.53 -20.33
CA TYR A 186 20.26 -17.94 -20.05
C TYR A 186 20.45 -17.90 -18.52
N ASP A 187 21.58 -18.49 -18.06
CA ASP A 187 22.05 -18.34 -16.69
C ASP A 187 23.28 -17.43 -16.74
N ILE A 188 23.19 -16.26 -16.12
CA ILE A 188 24.17 -15.18 -16.20
C ILE A 188 24.70 -14.89 -14.81
N ASN A 189 26.02 -15.05 -14.61
CA ASN A 189 26.63 -14.79 -13.31
C ASN A 189 26.62 -13.29 -12.96
N LYS A 190 26.97 -12.42 -13.93
CA LYS A 190 27.00 -10.97 -13.75
C LYS A 190 26.61 -10.25 -15.04
N ALA A 191 25.76 -9.22 -14.95
CA ALA A 191 25.47 -8.33 -16.08
C ALA A 191 25.67 -6.88 -15.62
N LYS A 192 26.47 -6.11 -16.36
CA LYS A 192 26.77 -4.70 -16.04
C LYS A 192 26.31 -3.80 -17.19
N TRP A 193 25.60 -2.70 -16.83
CA TRP A 193 25.21 -1.67 -17.78
C TRP A 193 26.36 -0.75 -18.07
N LYS A 194 26.78 -0.68 -19.34
CA LYS A 194 27.84 0.20 -19.81
C LYS A 194 27.58 0.60 -21.26
N ASP A 195 27.83 1.87 -21.60
CA ASP A 195 27.68 2.42 -22.95
C ASP A 195 26.27 2.17 -23.56
N ASN A 196 25.23 2.33 -22.73
CA ASN A 196 23.81 2.11 -23.08
C ASN A 196 23.49 0.68 -23.52
N LYS A 197 24.26 -0.31 -23.03
CA LYS A 197 24.08 -1.74 -23.31
C LYS A 197 24.44 -2.60 -22.11
N TRP A 198 23.84 -3.80 -22.04
CA TRP A 198 24.19 -4.80 -21.06
C TRP A 198 25.41 -5.60 -21.53
N LYS A 199 26.45 -5.68 -20.70
CA LYS A 199 27.56 -6.63 -20.86
C LYS A 199 27.36 -7.78 -19.89
N LEU A 200 27.31 -9.01 -20.42
CA LEU A 200 27.04 -10.23 -19.70
C LEU A 200 28.35 -10.98 -19.46
N TYR A 201 28.55 -11.47 -18.23
CA TYR A 201 29.75 -12.21 -17.82
C TYR A 201 29.34 -13.56 -17.25
N GLY A 202 30.05 -14.63 -17.67
CA GLY A 202 29.80 -16.00 -17.24
C GLY A 202 28.41 -16.48 -17.64
N VAL A 203 28.12 -16.50 -18.94
CA VAL A 203 26.82 -16.86 -19.50
C VAL A 203 26.77 -18.32 -19.85
N ARG A 204 25.77 -19.04 -19.38
CA ARG A 204 25.39 -20.37 -19.88
C ARG A 204 24.06 -20.28 -20.59
N GLU A 205 24.06 -20.68 -21.83
CA GLU A 205 22.87 -20.69 -22.69
C GLU A 205 22.40 -22.13 -22.90
N PHE A 206 21.14 -22.40 -22.64
CA PHE A 206 20.48 -23.68 -22.84
C PHE A 206 19.41 -23.53 -23.91
N VAL A 207 19.63 -24.11 -25.10
CA VAL A 207 18.72 -24.02 -26.25
C VAL A 207 18.05 -25.36 -26.48
N LYS A 208 16.71 -25.34 -26.63
CA LYS A 208 15.93 -26.54 -27.02
C LYS A 208 16.08 -26.77 -28.52
N VAL A 209 16.74 -27.87 -28.91
CA VAL A 209 16.85 -28.31 -30.31
C VAL A 209 16.12 -29.64 -30.42
N GLY A 210 14.87 -29.58 -30.88
CA GLY A 210 14.00 -30.74 -30.92
C GLY A 210 13.67 -31.29 -29.49
N ARG A 211 14.09 -32.55 -29.21
CA ARG A 211 13.94 -33.18 -27.88
C ARG A 211 15.17 -33.06 -26.99
N LYS A 212 16.25 -32.45 -27.46
CA LYS A 212 17.51 -32.32 -26.72
C LYS A 212 17.74 -30.85 -26.32
N ILE A 213 18.44 -30.65 -25.22
CA ILE A 213 18.92 -29.33 -24.78
C ILE A 213 20.41 -29.28 -25.08
N LYS A 214 20.83 -28.24 -25.82
CA LYS A 214 22.21 -27.94 -26.09
C LYS A 214 22.68 -26.84 -25.16
N GLU A 215 23.82 -27.04 -24.51
CA GLU A 215 24.45 -26.04 -23.63
C GLU A 215 25.61 -25.39 -24.39
N ASN A 216 25.66 -24.06 -24.33
CA ASN A 216 26.79 -23.24 -24.78
C ASN A 216 27.25 -22.38 -23.61
N ALA A 217 28.55 -22.16 -23.44
CA ALA A 217 29.11 -21.31 -22.41
C ALA A 217 29.92 -20.17 -23.06
N TYR A 218 29.77 -18.96 -22.50
CA TYR A 218 30.46 -17.76 -22.96
C TYR A 218 31.02 -16.99 -21.78
N ASP A 219 32.30 -16.60 -21.85
CA ASP A 219 32.90 -15.80 -20.75
C ASP A 219 32.35 -14.37 -20.75
N VAL A 220 32.21 -13.77 -21.94
CA VAL A 220 31.62 -12.45 -22.12
C VAL A 220 30.70 -12.46 -23.34
N LEU A 221 29.49 -11.91 -23.19
CA LEU A 221 28.50 -11.81 -24.25
C LEU A 221 27.88 -10.40 -24.28
N ASP A 222 27.58 -9.89 -25.48
CA ASP A 222 26.77 -8.67 -25.62
C ASP A 222 25.30 -9.00 -25.28
N GLY A 223 24.75 -8.31 -24.29
CA GLY A 223 23.37 -8.50 -23.84
C GLY A 223 22.32 -7.85 -24.73
N THR A 224 22.72 -7.21 -25.84
CA THR A 224 21.81 -6.55 -26.77
C THR A 224 20.87 -7.60 -27.39
N GLY A 225 19.56 -7.45 -27.12
CA GLY A 225 18.54 -8.40 -27.56
C GLY A 225 18.25 -9.57 -26.60
N ILE A 226 19.13 -9.83 -25.62
CA ILE A 226 18.92 -10.84 -24.56
C ILE A 226 18.23 -10.18 -23.35
N ILE A 227 18.72 -9.02 -22.91
CA ILE A 227 18.10 -8.23 -21.84
C ILE A 227 17.49 -6.98 -22.47
N LYS A 228 16.16 -6.92 -22.49
CA LYS A 228 15.40 -5.78 -22.99
C LYS A 228 15.09 -4.75 -21.91
N LEU A 229 15.37 -5.08 -20.65
CA LEU A 229 15.05 -4.24 -19.50
C LEU A 229 16.11 -3.15 -19.33
N GLU A 230 15.70 -1.89 -19.29
CA GLU A 230 16.57 -0.76 -18.97
C GLU A 230 16.79 -0.64 -17.45
N PRO A 231 17.93 -0.07 -16.97
CA PRO A 231 18.18 0.11 -15.54
C PRO A 231 17.10 0.89 -14.80
N ASP A 232 16.54 1.92 -15.41
CA ASP A 232 15.46 2.73 -14.81
C ASP A 232 14.17 1.92 -14.64
N TYR A 233 13.87 1.02 -15.57
CA TYR A 233 12.78 0.07 -15.42
C TYR A 233 12.99 -0.85 -14.22
N ILE A 234 14.17 -1.46 -14.11
CA ILE A 234 14.50 -2.39 -13.04
C ILE A 234 14.47 -1.69 -11.69
N ARG A 235 15.05 -0.48 -11.61
CA ARG A 235 14.99 0.37 -10.42
C ARG A 235 13.55 0.63 -9.99
N THR A 236 12.66 0.88 -10.94
CA THR A 236 11.24 1.17 -10.66
C THR A 236 10.45 -0.09 -10.27
N VAL A 237 10.75 -1.25 -10.88
CA VAL A 237 10.17 -2.55 -10.48
C VAL A 237 10.63 -2.96 -9.07
N MET A 238 11.87 -2.64 -8.70
CA MET A 238 12.39 -2.88 -7.35
C MET A 238 11.77 -1.97 -6.30
N LEU A 239 11.37 -0.75 -6.70
CA LEU A 239 10.54 0.12 -5.90
C LEU A 239 9.10 -0.40 -6.02
N SER A 240 8.54 -0.93 -4.92
CA SER A 240 7.13 -1.32 -4.95
C SER A 240 6.28 -0.15 -5.46
N SER A 241 5.22 -0.43 -6.22
CA SER A 241 4.26 0.60 -6.70
C SER A 241 3.76 1.51 -5.57
N LYS A 242 3.75 0.99 -4.34
CA LYS A 242 3.41 1.72 -3.10
C LYS A 242 4.41 2.83 -2.75
N ALA A 243 5.66 2.71 -3.16
CA ALA A 243 6.72 3.69 -2.91
C ALA A 243 6.79 4.80 -3.98
N LEU A 244 5.99 4.71 -5.05
CA LEU A 244 5.93 5.72 -6.10
C LEU A 244 4.93 6.82 -5.76
N SER A 245 5.31 8.10 -6.00
CA SER A 245 4.34 9.21 -5.95
C SER A 245 3.24 9.04 -7.00
N PHE A 246 2.09 9.68 -6.81
CA PHE A 246 0.96 9.54 -7.73
C PHE A 246 1.33 9.84 -9.19
N THR A 247 2.07 10.92 -9.44
CA THR A 247 2.52 11.29 -10.78
C THR A 247 3.50 10.27 -11.37
N LYS A 248 4.46 9.80 -10.57
CA LYS A 248 5.40 8.74 -11.00
C LYS A 248 4.67 7.43 -11.27
N LEU A 249 3.65 7.10 -10.46
CA LEU A 249 2.85 5.89 -10.65
C LEU A 249 2.01 5.95 -11.93
N VAL A 250 1.41 7.10 -12.26
CA VAL A 250 0.69 7.29 -13.54
C VAL A 250 1.62 7.16 -14.74
N ASN A 251 2.79 7.81 -14.69
CA ASN A 251 3.79 7.69 -15.75
C ASN A 251 4.30 6.24 -15.88
N TRP A 252 4.48 5.56 -14.75
CA TRP A 252 4.87 4.16 -14.70
C TRP A 252 3.83 3.25 -15.35
N ILE A 253 2.53 3.42 -15.05
CA ILE A 253 1.45 2.66 -15.68
C ILE A 253 1.41 2.92 -17.20
N SER A 254 1.58 4.17 -17.63
CA SER A 254 1.61 4.49 -19.06
C SER A 254 2.79 3.84 -19.77
N PHE A 255 3.96 3.80 -19.15
CA PHE A 255 5.14 3.11 -19.63
C PHE A 255 4.92 1.59 -19.72
N LEU A 256 4.43 0.95 -18.64
CA LEU A 256 4.12 -0.48 -18.64
C LEU A 256 3.12 -0.85 -19.74
N LYS A 257 2.15 0.02 -20.01
CA LYS A 257 1.16 -0.17 -21.05
C LYS A 257 1.77 -0.04 -22.45
N SER A 258 2.68 0.90 -22.68
CA SER A 258 3.37 1.06 -23.97
C SER A 258 4.25 -0.14 -24.30
N GLU A 259 4.93 -0.69 -23.29
CA GLU A 259 5.80 -1.87 -23.42
C GLU A 259 5.02 -3.20 -23.36
N ARG A 260 3.68 -3.16 -23.27
CA ARG A 260 2.80 -4.33 -23.13
C ARG A 260 3.11 -5.22 -21.92
N LEU A 261 3.65 -4.62 -20.85
CA LEU A 261 3.96 -5.29 -19.60
C LEU A 261 2.74 -5.34 -18.66
N ASN A 262 2.78 -6.22 -17.65
CA ASN A 262 1.71 -6.31 -16.66
C ASN A 262 1.72 -5.06 -15.77
N TYR A 263 0.65 -4.28 -15.84
CA TYR A 263 0.43 -3.06 -15.04
C TYR A 263 -0.68 -3.21 -13.99
N SER A 264 -1.15 -4.44 -13.77
CA SER A 264 -2.30 -4.74 -12.92
C SER A 264 -2.12 -4.23 -11.49
N ASP A 265 -1.00 -4.56 -10.85
CA ASP A 265 -0.72 -4.18 -9.46
C ASP A 265 -0.58 -2.66 -9.30
N ALA A 266 0.13 -2.03 -10.24
CA ALA A 266 0.32 -0.58 -10.24
C ALA A 266 -1.02 0.17 -10.42
N LEU A 267 -1.88 -0.33 -11.31
CA LEU A 267 -3.20 0.23 -11.54
C LEU A 267 -4.12 0.02 -10.32
N PHE A 268 -4.07 -1.15 -9.68
CA PHE A 268 -4.83 -1.42 -8.47
C PHE A 268 -4.43 -0.48 -7.33
N ASP A 269 -3.13 -0.27 -7.12
CA ASP A 269 -2.62 0.66 -6.11
C ASP A 269 -3.05 2.11 -6.39
N LEU A 270 -3.02 2.55 -7.66
CA LEU A 270 -3.48 3.88 -8.06
C LEU A 270 -4.97 4.06 -7.79
N LEU A 271 -5.80 3.11 -8.21
CA LEU A 271 -7.24 3.13 -7.97
C LEU A 271 -7.58 3.13 -6.47
N ASN A 272 -6.87 2.32 -5.69
CA ASN A 272 -7.05 2.29 -4.24
C ASN A 272 -6.75 3.63 -3.57
N ARG A 273 -5.73 4.36 -4.02
CA ARG A 273 -5.42 5.72 -3.51
C ARG A 273 -6.56 6.69 -3.80
N VAL A 274 -7.12 6.65 -5.01
CA VAL A 274 -8.24 7.51 -5.40
C VAL A 274 -9.51 7.17 -4.62
N PHE A 275 -9.84 5.89 -4.51
CA PHE A 275 -11.06 5.45 -3.81
C PHE A 275 -10.97 5.54 -2.29
N PHE A 276 -9.79 5.75 -1.71
CA PHE A 276 -9.62 5.84 -0.26
C PHE A 276 -10.52 6.91 0.39
N SER A 277 -10.64 8.07 -0.25
CA SER A 277 -11.49 9.17 0.22
C SER A 277 -12.97 8.76 0.38
N PHE A 278 -13.50 8.07 -0.62
CA PHE A 278 -14.88 7.58 -0.58
C PHE A 278 -15.07 6.49 0.47
N ARG A 279 -14.10 5.60 0.61
CA ARG A 279 -14.15 4.50 1.58
C ARG A 279 -14.09 5.01 3.01
N LEU A 280 -13.24 5.99 3.30
CA LEU A 280 -13.16 6.60 4.63
C LEU A 280 -14.49 7.25 5.02
N MET A 281 -15.14 7.95 4.08
CA MET A 281 -16.47 8.52 4.29
C MET A 281 -17.50 7.41 4.59
N LEU A 282 -17.54 6.33 3.80
CA LEU A 282 -18.48 5.23 4.00
C LEU A 282 -18.26 4.51 5.33
N LEU A 283 -17.00 4.24 5.69
CA LEU A 283 -16.62 3.65 6.97
C LEU A 283 -17.07 4.53 8.14
N SER A 284 -16.89 5.84 8.02
CA SER A 284 -17.30 6.79 9.06
C SER A 284 -18.80 6.77 9.32
N PHE A 285 -19.62 6.60 8.28
CA PHE A 285 -21.06 6.40 8.44
C PHE A 285 -21.39 5.07 9.12
N THR A 286 -20.80 3.97 8.66
CA THR A 286 -21.06 2.65 9.24
C THR A 286 -20.77 2.66 10.75
N VAL A 287 -19.59 3.15 11.11
CA VAL A 287 -19.15 3.24 12.50
C VAL A 287 -20.04 4.18 13.32
N GLY A 288 -20.42 5.33 12.74
CA GLY A 288 -21.33 6.30 13.35
C GLY A 288 -22.72 5.72 13.62
N PHE A 289 -23.32 5.02 12.66
CA PHE A 289 -24.63 4.37 12.84
C PHE A 289 -24.60 3.32 13.95
N ILE A 290 -23.56 2.48 13.99
CA ILE A 290 -23.44 1.45 15.03
C ILE A 290 -23.23 2.09 16.39
N ALA A 291 -22.50 3.20 16.45
CA ALA A 291 -22.27 3.94 17.70
C ALA A 291 -23.57 4.47 18.32
N LEU A 292 -24.65 4.67 17.55
CA LEU A 292 -25.96 5.03 18.07
C LEU A 292 -26.54 3.98 19.05
N ALA A 293 -26.16 2.71 18.87
CA ALA A 293 -26.59 1.62 19.75
C ALA A 293 -25.74 1.49 21.03
N LEU A 294 -24.62 2.20 21.12
CA LEU A 294 -23.72 2.14 22.28
C LEU A 294 -24.31 2.93 23.45
N LYS A 295 -24.48 2.27 24.60
CA LYS A 295 -25.08 2.89 25.79
C LYS A 295 -24.22 2.80 27.07
N LYS A 296 -23.13 2.02 27.04
CA LYS A 296 -22.22 1.82 28.17
C LYS A 296 -20.79 1.72 27.68
N ASN A 297 -19.84 2.03 28.55
CA ASN A 297 -18.38 1.90 28.25
C ASN A 297 -17.98 2.44 26.88
N ILE A 298 -18.44 3.64 26.56
CA ILE A 298 -18.37 4.23 25.20
C ILE A 298 -16.93 4.22 24.66
N PHE A 299 -15.93 4.54 25.49
CA PHE A 299 -14.54 4.56 25.06
C PHE A 299 -14.09 3.20 24.52
N ILE A 300 -14.30 2.13 25.30
CA ILE A 300 -13.87 0.76 24.92
C ILE A 300 -14.67 0.27 23.72
N LEU A 301 -16.00 0.45 23.74
CA LEU A 301 -16.84 0.00 22.63
C LEU A 301 -16.58 0.79 21.34
N SER A 302 -16.27 2.08 21.43
CA SER A 302 -15.88 2.88 20.26
C SER A 302 -14.53 2.45 19.70
N LEU A 303 -13.59 2.07 20.56
CA LEU A 303 -12.31 1.51 20.15
C LEU A 303 -12.50 0.18 19.42
N LEU A 304 -13.26 -0.74 19.98
CA LEU A 304 -13.57 -2.03 19.37
C LEU A 304 -14.31 -1.86 18.04
N ASN A 305 -15.30 -0.96 17.98
CA ASN A 305 -16.06 -0.67 16.78
C ASN A 305 -15.16 -0.13 15.66
N SER A 306 -14.28 0.83 15.97
CA SER A 306 -13.36 1.39 14.97
C SER A 306 -12.34 0.37 14.47
N ILE A 307 -11.75 -0.44 15.34
CA ILE A 307 -10.81 -1.50 14.96
C ILE A 307 -11.51 -2.56 14.12
N ALA A 308 -12.70 -3.03 14.54
CA ALA A 308 -13.42 -4.05 13.79
C ALA A 308 -13.70 -3.63 12.36
N PHE A 309 -14.18 -2.40 12.13
CA PHE A 309 -14.44 -1.91 10.77
C PHE A 309 -13.17 -1.62 9.97
N ALA A 310 -12.09 -1.17 10.61
CA ALA A 310 -10.80 -1.03 9.95
C ALA A 310 -10.24 -2.39 9.51
N VAL A 311 -10.36 -3.43 10.33
CA VAL A 311 -9.95 -4.81 9.98
C VAL A 311 -10.81 -5.36 8.83
N VAL A 312 -12.14 -5.22 8.90
CA VAL A 312 -13.04 -5.64 7.81
C VAL A 312 -12.69 -4.91 6.51
N TYR A 313 -12.33 -3.63 6.58
CA TYR A 313 -11.89 -2.86 5.43
C TYR A 313 -10.59 -3.43 4.81
N VAL A 314 -9.57 -3.68 5.62
CA VAL A 314 -8.30 -4.25 5.15
C VAL A 314 -8.51 -5.65 4.55
N ILE A 315 -9.26 -6.51 5.22
CA ILE A 315 -9.59 -7.86 4.74
C ILE A 315 -10.31 -7.78 3.39
N SER A 316 -11.27 -6.87 3.24
CA SER A 316 -12.01 -6.72 1.97
C SER A 316 -11.10 -6.30 0.82
N ILE A 317 -10.14 -5.39 1.04
CA ILE A 317 -9.15 -5.02 0.01
C ILE A 317 -8.30 -6.23 -0.38
N VAL A 318 -7.79 -6.98 0.61
CA VAL A 318 -6.94 -8.16 0.35
C VAL A 318 -7.69 -9.23 -0.43
N ILE A 319 -8.94 -9.52 -0.06
CA ILE A 319 -9.76 -10.51 -0.77
C ILE A 319 -9.99 -10.08 -2.22
N PHE A 320 -10.42 -8.84 -2.46
CA PHE A 320 -10.71 -8.39 -3.83
C PHE A 320 -9.44 -8.25 -4.68
N SER A 321 -8.28 -7.88 -4.10
CA SER A 321 -7.02 -7.89 -4.83
C SER A 321 -6.63 -9.33 -5.22
N PHE A 322 -6.74 -10.28 -4.31
CA PHE A 322 -6.45 -11.68 -4.59
C PHE A 322 -7.34 -12.28 -5.69
N LEU A 323 -8.64 -11.94 -5.70
CA LEU A 323 -9.56 -12.38 -6.76
C LEU A 323 -9.21 -11.74 -8.13
N ALA A 324 -8.66 -10.52 -8.14
CA ALA A 324 -8.16 -9.90 -9.36
C ALA A 324 -6.90 -10.61 -9.87
N ASP A 325 -5.95 -10.93 -8.97
CA ASP A 325 -4.71 -11.63 -9.31
C ASP A 325 -4.97 -13.04 -9.88
N LEU A 326 -6.01 -13.71 -9.40
CA LEU A 326 -6.48 -15.00 -9.93
C LEU A 326 -7.23 -14.86 -11.27
N GLY A 327 -7.50 -13.65 -11.75
CA GLY A 327 -8.21 -13.41 -13.00
C GLY A 327 -9.74 -13.54 -12.93
N TYR A 328 -10.33 -13.77 -11.74
CA TYR A 328 -11.78 -13.84 -11.58
C TYR A 328 -12.46 -12.47 -11.69
N LEU A 329 -11.76 -11.40 -11.37
CA LEU A 329 -12.26 -10.04 -11.41
C LEU A 329 -11.37 -9.14 -12.24
N ASN A 330 -11.99 -8.22 -12.99
CA ASN A 330 -11.24 -7.13 -13.58
C ASN A 330 -10.76 -6.16 -12.46
N ILE A 331 -9.56 -5.60 -12.61
CA ILE A 331 -8.91 -4.73 -11.63
C ILE A 331 -9.80 -3.54 -11.24
N TYR A 332 -10.49 -2.94 -12.22
CA TYR A 332 -11.45 -1.87 -11.97
C TYR A 332 -12.62 -2.34 -11.09
N MET A 333 -13.12 -3.55 -11.33
CA MET A 333 -14.15 -4.15 -10.48
C MET A 333 -13.64 -4.45 -9.09
N ALA A 334 -12.45 -5.04 -8.96
CA ALA A 334 -11.86 -5.38 -7.67
C ALA A 334 -11.70 -4.16 -6.76
N SER A 335 -11.19 -3.05 -7.29
CA SER A 335 -11.07 -1.80 -6.52
C SER A 335 -12.42 -1.18 -6.17
N SER A 336 -13.44 -1.30 -7.05
CA SER A 336 -14.78 -0.75 -6.83
C SER A 336 -15.61 -1.60 -5.86
N PHE A 337 -15.45 -2.92 -5.85
CA PHE A 337 -16.25 -3.82 -5.02
C PHE A 337 -16.09 -3.55 -3.52
N THR A 338 -14.91 -3.18 -3.06
CA THR A 338 -14.74 -2.74 -1.66
C THR A 338 -15.65 -1.55 -1.33
N THR A 339 -15.76 -0.59 -2.24
CA THR A 339 -16.62 0.59 -2.07
C THR A 339 -18.10 0.20 -2.10
N ILE A 340 -18.50 -0.64 -3.06
CA ILE A 340 -19.88 -1.15 -3.21
C ILE A 340 -20.28 -1.96 -1.97
N PHE A 341 -19.39 -2.80 -1.45
CA PHE A 341 -19.63 -3.58 -0.23
C PHE A 341 -19.99 -2.67 0.97
N PHE A 342 -19.23 -1.61 1.20
CA PHE A 342 -19.57 -0.66 2.27
C PHE A 342 -20.80 0.19 1.98
N LEU A 343 -21.13 0.47 0.72
CA LEU A 343 -22.40 1.11 0.37
C LEU A 343 -23.59 0.22 0.75
N ILE A 344 -23.52 -1.06 0.47
CA ILE A 344 -24.58 -2.03 0.81
C ILE A 344 -24.73 -2.11 2.33
N ILE A 345 -23.63 -2.23 3.08
CA ILE A 345 -23.67 -2.26 4.54
C ILE A 345 -24.32 -0.98 5.09
N ASN A 346 -23.94 0.19 4.61
CA ASN A 346 -24.52 1.47 5.03
C ASN A 346 -26.03 1.54 4.73
N PHE A 347 -26.46 1.04 3.59
CA PHE A 347 -27.88 1.00 3.24
C PHE A 347 -28.69 0.14 4.24
N PHE A 348 -28.19 -1.04 4.58
CA PHE A 348 -28.87 -1.92 5.56
C PHE A 348 -28.84 -1.30 6.96
N VAL A 349 -27.72 -0.78 7.43
CA VAL A 349 -27.59 -0.17 8.75
C VAL A 349 -28.49 1.07 8.85
N TYR A 350 -28.53 1.91 7.81
CA TYR A 350 -29.44 3.07 7.74
C TYR A 350 -30.91 2.65 7.86
N ARG A 351 -31.34 1.57 7.18
CA ARG A 351 -32.70 1.05 7.29
C ARG A 351 -33.05 0.58 8.70
N ILE A 352 -32.09 -0.06 9.40
CA ILE A 352 -32.30 -0.54 10.79
C ILE A 352 -32.44 0.64 11.75
N VAL A 353 -31.61 1.66 11.60
CA VAL A 353 -31.59 2.83 12.51
C VAL A 353 -32.79 3.75 12.27
N ARG A 354 -33.37 3.75 11.08
CA ARG A 354 -34.56 4.58 10.77
C ARG A 354 -35.87 4.01 11.33
N LYS A 355 -35.92 2.72 11.67
CA LYS A 355 -37.08 2.10 12.37
C LYS A 355 -37.02 2.38 13.86
#